data_35385e72ab726aeac996e99ff0b08bc4
#
_entry.id   35385e72ab726aeac996e99ff0b08bc4
#
_cell.length_a   1.000
_cell.length_b   1.000
_cell.length_c   1.000
_cell.angle_alpha   90.00
_cell.angle_beta   90.00
_cell.angle_gamma   90.00
#
_symmetry.space_group_name_H-M   'P 1'
#
loop_
_entity.id
_entity.type
_entity.pdbx_description
1 polymer ?
#
loop_
_entity_poly.entity_id
_entity_poly.type
_entity_poly.pdbx_seq_one_letter_code
_entity_poly.pdbx_strand_id
1 'polypeptide(L)'
;RDLHYPLRRQRQMCIRDRYYLASHADEIIMNNDGLIGIDGFGRSRLFFKSFLDKIKVDFNVFRVGTYKSAVEPYLGNKMSKEAKEANLAYLNVLWDSYKDEVSKNRGMTSDEIQYLVDNADKVLINKSGSTSEAFLNYGLVDKLLPRTKTRSYLKELFGESEDKKSFARISGFEYFQLIRSEKTEQRGKDKIAVIVAKGTIVDGVQPPGTIGGDSTSRLIREAHEDENVKAIVLRVDSGGGGVFASEQIRQELLEAKEKGLKIIASMGNVAASGGYWISANADEIWASHN
;
A
#
# COMPACT_ATOMS: atom_id res chain seq x y z
N ARG A 1 7.79 9.30 24.85
CA ARG A 1 7.87 10.47 23.91
C ARG A 1 8.23 10.05 22.49
N ASP A 2 8.88 8.90 22.28
CA ASP A 2 9.42 8.48 20.96
C ASP A 2 8.46 7.68 20.11
N LEU A 3 7.34 7.19 20.63
CA LEU A 3 6.29 6.48 19.92
C LEU A 3 5.48 7.35 18.91
N HIS A 4 5.56 8.68 19.02
CA HIS A 4 4.86 9.59 18.11
C HIS A 4 5.64 9.95 16.83
N TYR A 5 6.93 9.69 16.78
CA TYR A 5 7.78 10.07 15.65
C TYR A 5 7.52 9.24 14.36
N PRO A 6 7.39 7.90 14.43
CA PRO A 6 7.01 7.10 13.28
C PRO A 6 5.60 7.42 12.77
N LEU A 7 4.65 7.67 13.69
CA LEU A 7 3.27 8.03 13.33
C LEU A 7 3.17 9.42 12.68
N ARG A 8 4.05 10.38 13.03
CA ARG A 8 4.14 11.67 12.34
C ARG A 8 4.65 11.53 10.91
N ARG A 9 5.65 10.69 10.66
CA ARG A 9 6.15 10.40 9.29
C ARG A 9 5.08 9.70 8.45
N GLN A 10 4.36 8.75 9.00
CA GLN A 10 3.21 8.13 8.32
C GLN A 10 2.10 9.14 8.03
N ARG A 11 1.82 10.09 8.94
CA ARG A 11 0.85 11.16 8.69
C ARG A 11 1.26 12.09 7.54
N GLN A 12 2.53 12.35 7.35
CA GLN A 12 3.02 13.18 6.24
C GLN A 12 3.05 12.42 4.91
N MET A 13 3.32 11.11 4.92
CA MET A 13 3.28 10.27 3.71
C MET A 13 1.85 9.98 3.22
N CYS A 14 0.83 10.13 4.07
CA CYS A 14 -0.55 9.73 3.75
C CYS A 14 -1.48 10.89 3.37
N ILE A 15 -1.01 12.11 3.08
CA ILE A 15 -1.89 13.23 2.71
C ILE A 15 -2.60 12.92 1.39
N ARG A 16 -1.89 12.42 0.40
CA ARG A 16 -2.40 11.98 -0.89
C ARG A 16 -3.38 10.82 -0.76
N ASP A 17 -3.02 9.80 0.02
CA ASP A 17 -3.84 8.60 0.24
C ASP A 17 -5.14 8.95 0.97
N ARG A 18 -5.12 9.93 1.86
CA ARG A 18 -6.32 10.43 2.54
C ARG A 18 -7.27 11.12 1.58
N TYR A 19 -6.72 11.93 0.67
CA TYR A 19 -7.55 12.59 -0.34
C TYR A 19 -8.08 11.55 -1.34
N TYR A 20 -7.29 10.58 -1.73
CA TYR A 20 -7.76 9.46 -2.55
C TYR A 20 -9.00 8.79 -1.94
N LEU A 21 -8.94 8.45 -0.65
CA LEU A 21 -10.09 7.88 0.06
C LEU A 21 -11.25 8.88 0.15
N ALA A 22 -10.97 10.16 0.46
CA ALA A 22 -12.01 11.19 0.57
C ALA A 22 -12.69 11.48 -0.76
N SER A 23 -12.00 11.33 -1.90
CA SER A 23 -12.56 11.57 -3.23
C SER A 23 -13.76 10.67 -3.57
N HIS A 24 -13.92 9.55 -2.87
CA HIS A 24 -15.05 8.64 -3.02
C HIS A 24 -16.30 9.06 -2.24
N ALA A 25 -16.22 10.12 -1.45
CA ALA A 25 -17.39 10.64 -0.72
C ALA A 25 -18.26 11.50 -1.64
N ASP A 26 -19.57 11.49 -1.38
CA ASP A 26 -20.54 12.33 -2.10
C ASP A 26 -20.26 13.81 -1.89
N GLU A 27 -19.75 14.18 -0.72
CA GLU A 27 -19.40 15.56 -0.36
C GLU A 27 -18.13 15.64 0.48
N ILE A 28 -17.24 16.51 0.09
CA ILE A 28 -15.97 16.77 0.81
C ILE A 28 -16.01 18.16 1.44
N ILE A 29 -15.97 18.18 2.77
CA ILE A 29 -15.93 19.41 3.55
C ILE A 29 -14.52 19.63 4.09
N MET A 30 -13.95 20.79 3.83
CA MET A 30 -12.63 21.17 4.32
C MET A 30 -12.68 22.42 5.19
N ASN A 31 -11.75 22.53 6.14
CA ASN A 31 -11.58 23.78 6.89
C ASN A 31 -10.98 24.85 5.98
N ASN A 32 -11.27 26.12 6.26
CA ASN A 32 -10.73 27.26 5.52
C ASN A 32 -9.19 27.30 5.49
N ASP A 33 -8.53 26.78 6.53
CA ASP A 33 -7.08 26.62 6.60
C ASP A 33 -6.61 25.19 6.23
N GLY A 34 -7.46 24.44 5.55
CA GLY A 34 -7.17 23.07 5.14
C GLY A 34 -6.17 22.99 4.01
N LEU A 35 -5.42 21.89 3.96
CA LEU A 35 -4.47 21.57 2.91
C LEU A 35 -4.69 20.17 2.39
N ILE A 36 -4.76 20.03 1.07
CA ILE A 36 -4.69 18.77 0.35
C ILE A 36 -3.32 18.70 -0.32
N GLY A 37 -2.54 17.68 0.01
CA GLY A 37 -1.27 17.43 -0.68
C GLY A 37 -1.51 16.49 -1.85
N ILE A 38 -1.66 17.04 -3.05
CA ILE A 38 -1.67 16.28 -4.29
C ILE A 38 -0.33 16.55 -4.97
N ASP A 39 0.60 15.65 -4.77
CA ASP A 39 1.91 15.62 -5.42
C ASP A 39 2.12 14.23 -6.05
N GLY A 40 2.87 14.18 -7.13
CA GLY A 40 3.20 12.92 -7.80
C GLY A 40 3.91 11.93 -6.86
N PHE A 41 4.09 10.70 -7.33
CA PHE A 41 4.89 9.71 -6.60
C PHE A 41 6.38 9.95 -6.83
N GLY A 42 7.17 9.93 -5.77
CA GLY A 42 8.61 10.10 -5.84
C GLY A 42 9.36 9.02 -5.05
N ARG A 43 10.55 8.68 -5.51
CA ARG A 43 11.47 7.80 -4.80
C ARG A 43 12.81 8.46 -4.63
N SER A 44 13.18 8.73 -3.39
CA SER A 44 14.50 9.25 -3.03
C SER A 44 15.38 8.15 -2.46
N ARG A 45 16.67 8.21 -2.73
CA ARG A 45 17.66 7.25 -2.25
C ARG A 45 18.90 7.98 -1.79
N LEU A 46 19.47 7.57 -0.67
CA LEU A 46 20.77 8.06 -0.22
C LEU A 46 21.89 7.32 -0.96
N PHE A 47 22.93 8.06 -1.34
CA PHE A 47 24.13 7.54 -1.97
C PHE A 47 25.33 7.82 -1.06
N PHE A 48 26.18 6.83 -0.90
CA PHE A 48 27.26 6.85 0.08
C PHE A 48 28.66 6.86 -0.55
N LYS A 49 28.78 6.77 -1.88
CA LYS A 49 30.07 6.63 -2.57
C LYS A 49 31.07 7.73 -2.16
N SER A 50 30.67 9.00 -2.19
CA SER A 50 31.54 10.11 -1.81
C SER A 50 31.99 10.05 -0.34
N PHE A 51 31.15 9.54 0.55
CA PHE A 51 31.51 9.31 1.95
C PHE A 51 32.51 8.15 2.08
N LEU A 52 32.22 7.03 1.40
CA LEU A 52 33.06 5.85 1.40
C LEU A 52 34.46 6.16 0.86
N ASP A 53 34.57 6.97 -0.21
CA ASP A 53 35.86 7.44 -0.74
C ASP A 53 36.65 8.23 0.29
N LYS A 54 36.03 9.09 1.08
CA LYS A 54 36.68 9.86 2.13
C LYS A 54 37.25 8.99 3.24
N ILE A 55 36.56 7.92 3.61
CA ILE A 55 37.02 6.97 4.64
C ILE A 55 37.83 5.81 4.05
N LYS A 56 38.11 5.83 2.75
CA LYS A 56 38.89 4.81 2.01
C LYS A 56 38.35 3.40 2.15
N VAL A 57 37.00 3.26 2.04
CA VAL A 57 36.31 1.98 2.03
C VAL A 57 35.81 1.69 0.63
N ASP A 58 36.19 0.56 0.08
CA ASP A 58 35.76 0.07 -1.22
C ASP A 58 34.76 -1.08 -1.07
N PHE A 59 33.69 -1.04 -1.88
CA PHE A 59 32.72 -2.12 -1.98
C PHE A 59 33.01 -2.98 -3.22
N ASN A 60 33.32 -4.24 -3.02
CA ASN A 60 33.44 -5.22 -4.08
C ASN A 60 32.06 -5.85 -4.34
N VAL A 61 31.45 -5.51 -5.46
CA VAL A 61 30.07 -5.92 -5.78
C VAL A 61 30.07 -6.90 -6.92
N PHE A 62 29.50 -8.08 -6.68
CA PHE A 62 29.23 -9.10 -7.69
C PHE A 62 27.71 -9.12 -7.97
N ARG A 63 27.31 -8.63 -9.12
CA ARG A 63 25.89 -8.60 -9.52
C ARG A 63 25.72 -9.10 -10.95
N VAL A 64 24.60 -9.74 -11.21
CA VAL A 64 24.16 -10.13 -12.55
C VAL A 64 22.80 -9.48 -12.81
N GLY A 65 22.66 -8.85 -13.96
CA GLY A 65 21.45 -8.14 -14.39
C GLY A 65 21.58 -6.62 -14.30
N THR A 66 21.26 -5.96 -15.41
CA THR A 66 21.41 -4.51 -15.64
C THR A 66 20.56 -3.68 -14.67
N TYR A 67 19.34 -4.13 -14.40
CA TYR A 67 18.37 -3.42 -13.55
C TYR A 67 18.51 -3.70 -12.03
N LYS A 68 19.49 -4.53 -11.62
CA LYS A 68 19.76 -4.76 -10.20
C LYS A 68 20.46 -3.56 -9.56
N SER A 69 19.69 -2.58 -9.13
CA SER A 69 20.17 -1.31 -8.59
C SER A 69 20.37 -1.27 -7.06
N ALA A 70 20.12 -2.39 -6.36
CA ALA A 70 20.18 -2.42 -4.88
C ALA A 70 21.48 -1.88 -4.29
N VAL A 71 22.61 -2.16 -4.95
CA VAL A 71 23.95 -1.79 -4.50
C VAL A 71 24.49 -0.46 -5.04
N GLU A 72 23.76 0.20 -5.92
CA GLU A 72 24.18 1.49 -6.51
C GLU A 72 24.53 2.58 -5.48
N PRO A 73 23.87 2.65 -4.30
CA PRO A 73 24.26 3.63 -3.28
C PRO A 73 25.71 3.57 -2.83
N TYR A 74 26.34 2.43 -2.96
CA TYR A 74 27.75 2.22 -2.58
C TYR A 74 28.72 2.42 -3.75
N LEU A 75 28.22 2.39 -4.99
CA LEU A 75 29.02 2.43 -6.21
C LEU A 75 29.03 3.80 -6.90
N GLY A 76 28.04 4.64 -6.64
CA GLY A 76 27.86 5.93 -7.28
C GLY A 76 27.21 6.98 -6.39
N ASN A 77 27.09 8.21 -6.90
CA ASN A 77 26.47 9.34 -6.20
C ASN A 77 25.09 9.69 -6.73
N LYS A 78 24.60 8.94 -7.72
CA LYS A 78 23.28 9.13 -8.33
C LYS A 78 22.76 7.80 -8.90
N MET A 79 21.48 7.75 -9.11
CA MET A 79 20.78 6.63 -9.73
C MET A 79 21.24 6.44 -11.17
N SER A 80 21.47 5.20 -11.59
CA SER A 80 21.75 4.86 -12.99
C SER A 80 20.55 5.17 -13.89
N LYS A 81 20.76 5.21 -15.20
CA LYS A 81 19.70 5.41 -16.18
C LYS A 81 18.66 4.28 -16.10
N GLU A 82 19.11 3.06 -15.99
CA GLU A 82 18.28 1.85 -15.92
C GLU A 82 17.48 1.80 -14.61
N ALA A 83 18.10 2.16 -13.49
CA ALA A 83 17.39 2.26 -12.22
C ALA A 83 16.33 3.38 -12.24
N LYS A 84 16.63 4.50 -12.89
CA LYS A 84 15.66 5.60 -13.06
C LYS A 84 14.49 5.16 -13.96
N GLU A 85 14.77 4.52 -15.08
CA GLU A 85 13.77 3.97 -15.99
C GLU A 85 12.81 3.01 -15.26
N ALA A 86 13.36 2.01 -14.55
CA ALA A 86 12.57 1.06 -13.78
C ALA A 86 11.72 1.73 -12.68
N ASN A 87 12.25 2.76 -12.00
CA ASN A 87 11.48 3.50 -11.01
C ASN A 87 10.35 4.32 -11.67
N LEU A 88 10.62 4.99 -12.77
CA LEU A 88 9.60 5.78 -13.48
C LEU A 88 8.48 4.90 -14.03
N ALA A 89 8.79 3.71 -14.52
CA ALA A 89 7.81 2.79 -15.07
C ALA A 89 6.68 2.51 -14.05
N TYR A 90 7.00 2.07 -12.84
CA TYR A 90 5.95 1.78 -11.84
C TYR A 90 5.37 3.04 -11.19
N LEU A 91 6.17 4.10 -10.98
CA LEU A 91 5.67 5.34 -10.37
C LEU A 91 4.65 6.04 -11.27
N ASN A 92 4.85 6.01 -12.60
CA ASN A 92 3.90 6.56 -13.55
C ASN A 92 2.58 5.77 -13.52
N VAL A 93 2.62 4.44 -13.49
CA VAL A 93 1.41 3.61 -13.37
C VAL A 93 0.62 3.95 -12.11
N LEU A 94 1.29 4.09 -10.97
CA LEU A 94 0.63 4.49 -9.72
C LEU A 94 0.03 5.89 -9.80
N TRP A 95 0.75 6.84 -10.43
CA TRP A 95 0.29 8.20 -10.57
C TRP A 95 -0.90 8.31 -11.54
N ASP A 96 -0.85 7.63 -12.65
CA ASP A 96 -1.93 7.59 -13.62
C ASP A 96 -3.18 6.96 -13.00
N SER A 97 -3.06 5.83 -12.30
CA SER A 97 -4.17 5.21 -11.57
C SER A 97 -4.79 6.14 -10.52
N TYR A 98 -3.96 6.89 -9.80
CA TYR A 98 -4.43 7.89 -8.83
C TYR A 98 -5.23 9.01 -9.51
N LYS A 99 -4.67 9.59 -10.60
CA LYS A 99 -5.34 10.65 -11.37
C LYS A 99 -6.67 10.17 -11.96
N ASP A 100 -6.67 9.00 -12.55
CA ASP A 100 -7.86 8.43 -13.19
C ASP A 100 -9.01 8.20 -12.20
N GLU A 101 -8.71 7.66 -11.01
CA GLU A 101 -9.73 7.43 -10.00
C GLU A 101 -10.23 8.74 -9.37
N VAL A 102 -9.32 9.65 -9.02
CA VAL A 102 -9.70 10.95 -8.46
C VAL A 102 -10.47 11.78 -9.48
N SER A 103 -10.05 11.82 -10.74
CA SER A 103 -10.74 12.56 -11.80
C SER A 103 -12.15 12.05 -12.01
N LYS A 104 -12.34 10.72 -12.06
CA LYS A 104 -13.64 10.08 -12.17
C LYS A 104 -14.57 10.45 -11.00
N ASN A 105 -14.05 10.38 -9.78
CA ASN A 105 -14.83 10.67 -8.57
C ASN A 105 -15.18 12.15 -8.42
N ARG A 106 -14.37 13.04 -8.95
CA ARG A 106 -14.55 14.49 -8.83
C ARG A 106 -15.09 15.18 -10.09
N GLY A 107 -15.41 14.41 -11.15
CA GLY A 107 -15.90 14.96 -12.40
C GLY A 107 -14.89 15.85 -13.14
N MET A 108 -13.59 15.56 -12.94
CA MET A 108 -12.46 16.24 -13.57
C MET A 108 -11.81 15.34 -14.62
N THR A 109 -10.86 15.90 -15.36
CA THR A 109 -9.96 15.11 -16.20
C THR A 109 -8.64 14.85 -15.51
N SER A 110 -7.94 13.76 -15.88
CA SER A 110 -6.59 13.47 -15.40
C SER A 110 -5.59 14.57 -15.72
N ASP A 111 -5.78 15.27 -16.85
CA ASP A 111 -4.96 16.41 -17.28
C ASP A 111 -5.18 17.65 -16.40
N GLU A 112 -6.40 17.90 -15.94
CA GLU A 112 -6.68 18.99 -14.99
C GLU A 112 -5.98 18.74 -13.65
N ILE A 113 -5.98 17.52 -13.15
CA ILE A 113 -5.24 17.15 -11.93
C ILE A 113 -3.73 17.33 -12.15
N GLN A 114 -3.21 16.89 -13.30
CA GLN A 114 -1.81 17.07 -13.65
C GLN A 114 -1.45 18.55 -13.72
N TYR A 115 -2.31 19.37 -14.35
CA TYR A 115 -2.10 20.81 -14.44
C TYR A 115 -2.03 21.48 -13.06
N LEU A 116 -2.90 21.08 -12.11
CA LEU A 116 -2.88 21.60 -10.75
C LEU A 116 -1.56 21.30 -10.03
N VAL A 117 -1.02 20.11 -10.23
CA VAL A 117 0.26 19.70 -9.63
C VAL A 117 1.43 20.45 -10.25
N ASP A 118 1.47 20.55 -11.58
CA ASP A 118 2.57 21.17 -12.31
C ASP A 118 2.59 22.69 -12.20
N ASN A 119 1.45 23.32 -11.89
CA ASN A 119 1.31 24.79 -11.80
C ASN A 119 0.79 25.24 -10.43
N ALA A 120 1.10 24.49 -9.36
CA ALA A 120 0.61 24.78 -8.01
C ALA A 120 0.94 26.21 -7.54
N ASP A 121 2.11 26.73 -7.90
CA ASP A 121 2.54 28.10 -7.64
C ASP A 121 1.61 29.13 -8.28
N LYS A 122 1.27 28.98 -9.55
CA LYS A 122 0.38 29.89 -10.30
C LYS A 122 -1.05 29.82 -9.78
N VAL A 123 -1.52 28.60 -9.48
CA VAL A 123 -2.86 28.34 -8.92
C VAL A 123 -3.03 29.06 -7.58
N LEU A 124 -2.01 29.01 -6.72
CA LEU A 124 -2.02 29.66 -5.42
C LEU A 124 -1.92 31.19 -5.54
N ILE A 125 -1.07 31.73 -6.40
CA ILE A 125 -0.93 33.16 -6.62
C ILE A 125 -2.27 33.78 -7.07
N ASN A 126 -2.96 33.13 -8.00
CA ASN A 126 -4.25 33.58 -8.51
C ASN A 126 -5.38 33.60 -7.46
N LYS A 127 -5.18 32.97 -6.30
CA LYS A 127 -6.12 32.90 -5.16
C LYS A 127 -5.58 33.56 -3.91
N SER A 128 -4.75 34.57 -4.06
CA SER A 128 -4.15 35.32 -2.93
C SER A 128 -3.44 34.42 -1.91
N GLY A 129 -2.92 33.28 -2.37
CA GLY A 129 -2.22 32.32 -1.55
C GLY A 129 -3.12 31.33 -0.77
N SER A 130 -4.45 31.40 -0.93
CA SER A 130 -5.37 30.48 -0.25
C SER A 130 -5.45 29.14 -0.97
N THR A 131 -4.87 28.11 -0.35
CA THR A 131 -4.93 26.73 -0.86
C THR A 131 -6.35 26.17 -0.84
N SER A 132 -7.10 26.43 0.22
CA SER A 132 -8.47 25.94 0.39
C SER A 132 -9.43 26.51 -0.66
N GLU A 133 -9.33 27.81 -0.95
CA GLU A 133 -10.12 28.42 -2.02
C GLU A 133 -9.74 27.90 -3.41
N ALA A 134 -8.46 27.63 -3.65
CA ALA A 134 -8.02 26.99 -4.87
C ALA A 134 -8.67 25.62 -5.02
N PHE A 135 -8.64 24.77 -4.00
CA PHE A 135 -9.23 23.45 -4.05
C PHE A 135 -10.75 23.46 -4.22
N LEU A 136 -11.45 24.41 -3.61
CA LEU A 136 -12.88 24.61 -3.83
C LEU A 136 -13.17 24.99 -5.29
N ASN A 137 -12.43 25.96 -5.85
CA ASN A 137 -12.65 26.45 -7.21
C ASN A 137 -12.33 25.39 -8.28
N TYR A 138 -11.41 24.49 -8.02
CA TYR A 138 -11.08 23.37 -8.91
C TYR A 138 -11.94 22.11 -8.66
N GLY A 139 -12.90 22.16 -7.76
CA GLY A 139 -13.82 21.03 -7.49
C GLY A 139 -13.20 19.89 -6.69
N LEU A 140 -12.02 20.09 -6.10
CA LEU A 140 -11.40 19.07 -5.23
C LEU A 140 -12.11 18.94 -3.88
N VAL A 141 -12.80 19.98 -3.44
CA VAL A 141 -13.67 19.99 -2.27
C VAL A 141 -14.97 20.71 -2.61
N ASP A 142 -16.03 20.40 -1.88
CA ASP A 142 -17.38 20.91 -2.16
C ASP A 142 -17.75 22.09 -1.26
N LYS A 143 -17.19 22.11 -0.03
CA LYS A 143 -17.48 23.17 0.95
C LYS A 143 -16.26 23.54 1.78
N LEU A 144 -16.14 24.81 2.10
CA LEU A 144 -15.21 25.31 3.11
C LEU A 144 -15.99 25.71 4.37
N LEU A 145 -15.87 24.92 5.43
CA LEU A 145 -16.54 25.17 6.69
C LEU A 145 -15.58 25.00 7.88
N PRO A 146 -15.56 25.94 8.81
CA PRO A 146 -14.86 25.75 10.07
C PRO A 146 -15.50 24.60 10.86
N ARG A 147 -14.74 23.96 11.74
CA ARG A 147 -15.14 22.74 12.47
C ARG A 147 -16.48 22.86 13.19
N THR A 148 -16.79 24.05 13.73
CA THR A 148 -18.07 24.31 14.41
C THR A 148 -19.25 24.25 13.44
N LYS A 149 -19.12 24.88 12.28
CA LYS A 149 -20.16 24.87 11.24
C LYS A 149 -20.29 23.51 10.58
N THR A 150 -19.18 22.79 10.36
CA THR A 150 -19.23 21.39 9.89
C THR A 150 -20.04 20.51 10.84
N ARG A 151 -19.85 20.68 12.17
CA ARG A 151 -20.63 19.91 13.15
C ARG A 151 -22.12 20.26 13.08
N SER A 152 -22.47 21.53 12.97
CA SER A 152 -23.88 21.95 12.84
C SER A 152 -24.51 21.40 11.56
N TYR A 153 -23.80 21.50 10.46
CA TYR A 153 -24.23 20.95 9.17
C TYR A 153 -24.47 19.43 9.22
N LEU A 154 -23.55 18.68 9.83
CA LEU A 154 -23.70 17.23 9.97
C LEU A 154 -24.82 16.83 10.96
N LYS A 155 -25.10 17.66 11.97
CA LYS A 155 -26.26 17.48 12.85
C LYS A 155 -27.59 17.68 12.08
N GLU A 156 -27.64 18.66 11.22
CA GLU A 156 -28.81 18.92 10.39
C GLU A 156 -29.05 17.77 9.40
N LEU A 157 -27.97 17.22 8.81
CA LEU A 157 -28.05 16.16 7.80
C LEU A 157 -28.34 14.77 8.39
N PHE A 158 -27.73 14.42 9.52
CA PHE A 158 -27.76 13.05 10.08
C PHE A 158 -28.44 12.96 11.46
N GLY A 159 -28.89 14.09 12.02
CA GLY A 159 -29.42 14.15 13.37
C GLY A 159 -28.34 14.25 14.44
N GLU A 160 -28.77 14.40 15.68
CA GLU A 160 -27.87 14.50 16.84
C GLU A 160 -27.49 13.12 17.39
N SER A 161 -26.29 13.02 17.94
CA SER A 161 -25.90 11.87 18.75
C SER A 161 -26.75 11.76 20.01
N GLU A 162 -26.86 10.56 20.61
CA GLU A 162 -27.65 10.32 21.83
C GLU A 162 -27.29 11.28 22.97
N ASP A 163 -26.01 11.62 23.13
CA ASP A 163 -25.52 12.57 24.13
C ASP A 163 -25.69 14.04 23.71
N LYS A 164 -26.29 14.32 22.54
CA LYS A 164 -26.52 15.64 21.94
C LYS A 164 -25.28 16.51 21.73
N LYS A 165 -24.09 15.95 21.92
CA LYS A 165 -22.83 16.71 21.78
C LYS A 165 -22.30 16.75 20.36
N SER A 166 -22.71 15.82 19.49
CA SER A 166 -22.25 15.71 18.12
C SER A 166 -23.39 15.28 17.19
N PHE A 167 -23.08 15.01 15.94
CA PHE A 167 -23.99 14.38 14.98
C PHE A 167 -24.02 12.86 15.20
N ALA A 168 -25.10 12.22 14.79
CA ALA A 168 -25.22 10.76 14.80
C ALA A 168 -24.16 10.14 13.88
N ARG A 169 -23.41 9.18 14.42
CA ARG A 169 -22.32 8.53 13.69
C ARG A 169 -22.02 7.16 14.28
N ILE A 170 -21.46 6.31 13.45
CA ILE A 170 -20.84 5.05 13.86
C ILE A 170 -19.34 5.10 13.49
N SER A 171 -18.49 4.47 14.28
CA SER A 171 -17.08 4.34 13.89
C SER A 171 -16.92 3.34 12.76
N GLY A 172 -15.88 3.53 11.92
CA GLY A 172 -15.60 2.58 10.84
C GLY A 172 -15.34 1.16 11.34
N PHE A 173 -14.78 1.00 12.55
CA PHE A 173 -14.59 -0.30 13.17
C PHE A 173 -15.92 -0.95 13.58
N GLU A 174 -16.82 -0.22 14.23
CA GLU A 174 -18.15 -0.72 14.60
C GLU A 174 -18.98 -1.07 13.36
N TYR A 175 -18.94 -0.24 12.33
CA TYR A 175 -19.59 -0.53 11.05
C TYR A 175 -19.06 -1.81 10.42
N PHE A 176 -17.73 -1.99 10.40
CA PHE A 176 -17.10 -3.22 9.91
C PHE A 176 -17.55 -4.46 10.71
N GLN A 177 -17.65 -4.36 12.04
CA GLN A 177 -18.15 -5.46 12.88
C GLN A 177 -19.61 -5.78 12.59
N LEU A 178 -20.48 -4.77 12.38
CA LEU A 178 -21.88 -4.99 11.99
C LEU A 178 -21.99 -5.76 10.68
N ILE A 179 -21.32 -5.30 9.63
CA ILE A 179 -21.35 -5.99 8.32
C ILE A 179 -20.82 -7.42 8.44
N ARG A 180 -19.78 -7.63 9.24
CA ARG A 180 -19.21 -8.95 9.43
C ARG A 180 -20.14 -9.89 10.18
N SER A 181 -20.89 -9.41 11.17
CA SER A 181 -21.85 -10.20 11.94
C SER A 181 -23.08 -10.60 11.13
N GLU A 182 -23.47 -9.81 10.14
CA GLU A 182 -24.59 -10.11 9.24
C GLU A 182 -24.25 -11.22 8.23
N LYS A 183 -22.98 -11.43 7.92
CA LYS A 183 -22.55 -12.57 7.11
C LYS A 183 -22.53 -13.83 7.96
N THR A 184 -23.68 -14.48 8.07
CA THR A 184 -23.76 -15.83 8.62
C THR A 184 -23.00 -16.76 7.71
N GLU A 185 -21.81 -17.18 8.13
CA GLU A 185 -21.02 -18.16 7.39
C GLU A 185 -21.79 -19.47 7.31
N GLN A 186 -22.27 -19.81 6.14
CA GLN A 186 -22.61 -21.19 5.83
C GLN A 186 -21.28 -21.98 5.82
N ARG A 187 -20.93 -22.58 6.93
CA ARG A 187 -19.77 -23.45 7.03
C ARG A 187 -20.08 -24.77 6.33
N GLY A 188 -19.70 -24.87 5.07
CA GLY A 188 -19.55 -26.14 4.39
C GLY A 188 -18.42 -26.96 5.04
N LYS A 189 -18.34 -28.26 4.73
CA LYS A 189 -17.22 -29.12 5.16
C LYS A 189 -15.93 -28.70 4.44
N ASP A 190 -16.00 -28.28 3.19
CA ASP A 190 -14.87 -27.91 2.37
C ASP A 190 -14.31 -26.54 2.77
N LYS A 191 -12.99 -26.46 2.88
CA LYS A 191 -12.24 -25.28 3.34
C LYS A 191 -11.24 -24.83 2.27
N ILE A 192 -10.91 -23.54 2.31
CA ILE A 192 -9.75 -22.98 1.63
C ILE A 192 -8.79 -22.48 2.71
N ALA A 193 -7.57 -22.97 2.68
CA ALA A 193 -6.52 -22.48 3.58
C ALA A 193 -5.93 -21.17 3.04
N VAL A 194 -5.96 -20.10 3.83
CA VAL A 194 -5.30 -18.84 3.49
C VAL A 194 -4.06 -18.69 4.35
N ILE A 195 -2.89 -18.79 3.72
CA ILE A 195 -1.59 -18.66 4.38
C ILE A 195 -1.01 -17.30 4.04
N VAL A 196 -0.77 -16.48 5.07
CA VAL A 196 -0.27 -15.10 4.89
C VAL A 196 1.25 -15.09 5.00
N ALA A 197 1.92 -14.85 3.88
CA ALA A 197 3.36 -14.67 3.77
C ALA A 197 3.69 -13.17 3.67
N LYS A 198 3.79 -12.49 4.82
CA LYS A 198 4.05 -11.05 4.90
C LYS A 198 5.35 -10.74 5.64
N GLY A 199 6.21 -9.90 5.04
CA GLY A 199 7.48 -9.45 5.60
C GLY A 199 8.70 -10.10 4.95
N THR A 200 9.85 -10.07 5.64
CA THR A 200 11.10 -10.67 5.17
C THR A 200 11.08 -12.18 5.38
N ILE A 201 11.61 -12.93 4.42
CA ILE A 201 11.75 -14.39 4.52
C ILE A 201 13.09 -14.69 5.21
N VAL A 202 13.03 -15.45 6.30
CA VAL A 202 14.19 -15.86 7.09
C VAL A 202 14.06 -17.32 7.53
N ASP A 203 15.15 -17.91 7.94
CA ASP A 203 15.18 -19.31 8.38
C ASP A 203 14.45 -19.51 9.71
N GLY A 204 14.01 -20.72 9.97
CA GLY A 204 13.45 -21.16 11.23
C GLY A 204 12.00 -20.73 11.47
N VAL A 205 11.61 -20.75 12.74
CA VAL A 205 10.28 -20.38 13.23
C VAL A 205 10.26 -18.88 13.54
N GLN A 206 9.34 -18.15 12.95
CA GLN A 206 9.25 -16.69 13.10
C GLN A 206 7.83 -16.25 13.51
N PRO A 207 7.72 -15.11 14.21
CA PRO A 207 6.43 -14.54 14.59
C PRO A 207 5.73 -13.90 13.38
N PRO A 208 4.41 -13.65 13.45
CA PRO A 208 3.68 -12.88 12.43
C PRO A 208 4.32 -11.53 12.12
N GLY A 209 4.40 -11.20 10.82
CA GLY A 209 5.12 -10.02 10.30
C GLY A 209 6.53 -10.35 9.76
N THR A 210 6.97 -11.59 9.97
CA THR A 210 8.17 -12.18 9.36
C THR A 210 7.81 -13.56 8.84
N ILE A 211 8.35 -13.95 7.69
CA ILE A 211 8.07 -15.25 7.07
C ILE A 211 9.19 -16.20 7.45
N GLY A 212 8.90 -17.14 8.37
CA GLY A 212 9.85 -18.17 8.75
C GLY A 212 9.74 -19.40 7.84
N GLY A 213 10.87 -19.91 7.37
CA GLY A 213 10.92 -21.14 6.57
C GLY A 213 10.16 -22.28 7.24
N ASP A 214 10.51 -22.60 8.49
CA ASP A 214 9.89 -23.69 9.23
C ASP A 214 8.43 -23.43 9.61
N SER A 215 8.13 -22.21 10.10
CA SER A 215 6.77 -21.89 10.53
C SER A 215 5.79 -21.84 9.37
N THR A 216 6.20 -21.33 8.21
CA THR A 216 5.34 -21.24 7.02
C THR A 216 5.17 -22.61 6.37
N SER A 217 6.23 -23.40 6.26
CA SER A 217 6.17 -24.79 5.77
C SER A 217 5.26 -25.64 6.63
N ARG A 218 5.30 -25.47 7.95
CA ARG A 218 4.36 -26.17 8.86
C ARG A 218 2.90 -25.82 8.57
N LEU A 219 2.58 -24.53 8.38
CA LEU A 219 1.20 -24.11 8.05
C LEU A 219 0.71 -24.71 6.71
N ILE A 220 1.61 -24.82 5.73
CA ILE A 220 1.30 -25.44 4.43
C ILE A 220 1.04 -26.94 4.63
N ARG A 221 1.86 -27.59 5.44
CA ARG A 221 1.71 -29.02 5.77
C ARG A 221 0.40 -29.30 6.50
N GLU A 222 0.09 -28.54 7.54
CA GLU A 222 -1.19 -28.63 8.26
C GLU A 222 -2.38 -28.43 7.31
N ALA A 223 -2.25 -27.55 6.31
CA ALA A 223 -3.30 -27.34 5.34
C ALA A 223 -3.49 -28.52 4.38
N HIS A 224 -2.42 -29.16 3.89
CA HIS A 224 -2.56 -30.31 2.98
C HIS A 224 -2.82 -31.65 3.68
N GLU A 225 -2.68 -31.71 5.00
CA GLU A 225 -3.06 -32.86 5.84
C GLU A 225 -4.54 -32.81 6.26
N ASP A 226 -5.21 -31.65 6.20
CA ASP A 226 -6.66 -31.53 6.47
C ASP A 226 -7.47 -31.93 5.22
N GLU A 227 -8.13 -33.06 5.25
CA GLU A 227 -8.96 -33.61 4.16
C GLU A 227 -10.08 -32.65 3.70
N ASN A 228 -10.48 -31.70 4.54
CA ASN A 228 -11.48 -30.71 4.20
C ASN A 228 -10.88 -29.53 3.41
N VAL A 229 -9.57 -29.33 3.40
CA VAL A 229 -8.92 -28.29 2.61
C VAL A 229 -8.83 -28.71 1.15
N LYS A 230 -9.38 -27.89 0.26
CA LYS A 230 -9.43 -28.14 -1.20
C LYS A 230 -8.50 -27.27 -2.00
N ALA A 231 -8.04 -26.17 -1.43
CA ALA A 231 -7.07 -25.27 -2.06
C ALA A 231 -6.30 -24.49 -1.00
N ILE A 232 -5.11 -24.02 -1.38
CA ILE A 232 -4.29 -23.10 -0.60
C ILE A 232 -4.20 -21.78 -1.35
N VAL A 233 -4.55 -20.69 -0.68
CA VAL A 233 -4.28 -19.33 -1.14
C VAL A 233 -3.06 -18.80 -0.38
N LEU A 234 -1.93 -18.65 -1.06
CA LEU A 234 -0.74 -18.02 -0.51
C LEU A 234 -0.83 -16.51 -0.73
N ARG A 235 -1.13 -15.77 0.33
CA ARG A 235 -1.18 -14.30 0.28
C ARG A 235 0.21 -13.72 0.52
N VAL A 236 0.87 -13.22 -0.53
CA VAL A 236 2.26 -12.78 -0.50
C VAL A 236 2.36 -11.25 -0.45
N ASP A 237 3.06 -10.73 0.54
CA ASP A 237 3.44 -9.31 0.65
C ASP A 237 4.89 -9.25 1.17
N SER A 238 5.86 -9.52 0.28
CA SER A 238 7.25 -9.78 0.64
C SER A 238 8.25 -9.29 -0.40
N GLY A 239 9.27 -8.57 0.05
CA GLY A 239 10.45 -8.26 -0.76
C GLY A 239 11.43 -9.42 -0.92
N GLY A 240 11.13 -10.58 -0.33
CA GLY A 240 11.99 -11.76 -0.31
C GLY A 240 12.85 -11.87 0.95
N GLY A 241 13.96 -12.60 0.84
CA GLY A 241 14.87 -12.84 1.97
C GLY A 241 15.80 -14.03 1.72
N GLY A 242 15.92 -14.91 2.72
CA GLY A 242 16.78 -16.09 2.68
C GLY A 242 16.42 -17.07 1.56
N VAL A 243 17.41 -17.48 0.79
CA VAL A 243 17.20 -18.43 -0.32
C VAL A 243 16.75 -19.78 0.21
N PHE A 244 17.39 -20.28 1.28
CA PHE A 244 17.06 -21.56 1.86
C PHE A 244 15.60 -21.63 2.38
N ALA A 245 15.19 -20.63 3.17
CA ALA A 245 13.82 -20.55 3.67
C ALA A 245 12.79 -20.41 2.54
N SER A 246 13.11 -19.65 1.49
CA SER A 246 12.23 -19.52 0.32
C SER A 246 12.07 -20.85 -0.42
N GLU A 247 13.16 -21.58 -0.60
CA GLU A 247 13.13 -22.90 -1.24
C GLU A 247 12.37 -23.93 -0.40
N GLN A 248 12.58 -23.93 0.91
CA GLN A 248 11.85 -24.80 1.83
C GLN A 248 10.34 -24.60 1.74
N ILE A 249 9.88 -23.37 1.74
CA ILE A 249 8.45 -23.03 1.57
C ILE A 249 7.94 -23.49 0.20
N ARG A 250 8.72 -23.23 -0.86
CA ARG A 250 8.36 -23.64 -2.21
C ARG A 250 8.22 -25.16 -2.36
N GLN A 251 9.11 -25.92 -1.75
CA GLN A 251 9.05 -27.39 -1.78
C GLN A 251 7.80 -27.91 -1.07
N GLU A 252 7.43 -27.34 0.08
CA GLU A 252 6.20 -27.73 0.79
C GLU A 252 4.93 -27.43 -0.03
N LEU A 253 4.92 -26.33 -0.78
CA LEU A 253 3.82 -26.00 -1.72
C LEU A 253 3.76 -26.98 -2.89
N LEU A 254 4.90 -27.45 -3.39
CA LEU A 254 4.94 -28.48 -4.43
C LEU A 254 4.37 -29.81 -3.89
N GLU A 255 4.73 -30.21 -2.70
CA GLU A 255 4.17 -31.42 -2.06
C GLU A 255 2.65 -31.31 -1.91
N ALA A 256 2.15 -30.17 -1.44
CA ALA A 256 0.71 -29.93 -1.38
C ALA A 256 0.01 -30.06 -2.73
N LYS A 257 0.67 -29.58 -3.79
CA LYS A 257 0.19 -29.69 -5.17
C LYS A 257 0.20 -31.14 -5.68
N GLU A 258 1.25 -31.91 -5.38
CA GLU A 258 1.34 -33.34 -5.71
C GLU A 258 0.24 -34.16 -4.99
N LYS A 259 -0.20 -33.71 -3.83
CA LYS A 259 -1.36 -34.28 -3.11
C LYS A 259 -2.72 -33.81 -3.66
N GLY A 260 -2.72 -33.04 -4.74
CA GLY A 260 -3.94 -32.64 -5.47
C GLY A 260 -4.57 -31.32 -5.02
N LEU A 261 -3.93 -30.57 -4.12
CA LEU A 261 -4.44 -29.26 -3.77
C LEU A 261 -4.11 -28.21 -4.86
N LYS A 262 -5.08 -27.36 -5.15
CA LYS A 262 -4.86 -26.21 -6.02
C LYS A 262 -4.15 -25.09 -5.23
N ILE A 263 -3.06 -24.56 -5.78
CA ILE A 263 -2.27 -23.48 -5.17
C ILE A 263 -2.51 -22.20 -5.92
N ILE A 264 -2.96 -21.17 -5.22
CA ILE A 264 -3.20 -19.83 -5.75
C ILE A 264 -2.31 -18.84 -5.01
N ALA A 265 -1.44 -18.14 -5.73
CA ALA A 265 -0.66 -17.04 -5.17
C ALA A 265 -1.42 -15.73 -5.38
N SER A 266 -1.76 -15.06 -4.29
CA SER A 266 -2.37 -13.72 -4.29
C SER A 266 -1.34 -12.71 -3.80
N MET A 267 -0.81 -11.89 -4.71
CA MET A 267 0.23 -10.92 -4.41
C MET A 267 -0.37 -9.65 -3.80
N GLY A 268 0.32 -9.12 -2.79
CA GLY A 268 0.03 -7.84 -2.15
C GLY A 268 0.78 -6.70 -2.82
N ASN A 269 1.26 -5.74 -2.00
CA ASN A 269 1.98 -4.58 -2.51
C ASN A 269 3.36 -4.93 -3.08
N VAL A 270 3.98 -6.01 -2.59
CA VAL A 270 5.30 -6.47 -3.02
C VAL A 270 5.34 -7.99 -3.09
N ALA A 271 5.84 -8.53 -4.19
CA ALA A 271 6.19 -9.94 -4.33
C ALA A 271 7.49 -10.03 -5.16
N ALA A 272 8.64 -9.83 -4.50
CA ALA A 272 9.92 -9.75 -5.17
C ALA A 272 10.91 -10.79 -4.62
N SER A 273 11.92 -11.17 -5.40
CA SER A 273 12.96 -12.11 -4.98
C SER A 273 12.38 -13.39 -4.40
N GLY A 274 12.68 -13.73 -3.12
CA GLY A 274 12.10 -14.87 -2.41
C GLY A 274 10.57 -14.85 -2.37
N GLY A 275 9.92 -13.67 -2.30
CA GLY A 275 8.47 -13.54 -2.36
C GLY A 275 7.88 -13.99 -3.70
N TYR A 276 8.55 -13.70 -4.81
CA TYR A 276 8.17 -14.26 -6.10
C TYR A 276 8.53 -15.76 -6.22
N TRP A 277 9.67 -16.15 -5.64
CA TRP A 277 10.14 -17.53 -5.65
C TRP A 277 9.13 -18.51 -5.05
N ILE A 278 8.58 -18.19 -3.88
CA ILE A 278 7.55 -19.03 -3.24
C ILE A 278 6.22 -19.04 -4.01
N SER A 279 5.98 -18.06 -4.88
CA SER A 279 4.77 -17.95 -5.70
C SER A 279 4.88 -18.65 -7.05
N ALA A 280 6.11 -18.89 -7.55
CA ALA A 280 6.37 -19.23 -8.94
C ALA A 280 5.77 -20.57 -9.40
N ASN A 281 5.52 -21.51 -8.47
CA ASN A 281 4.94 -22.81 -8.78
C ASN A 281 3.43 -22.89 -8.50
N ALA A 282 2.77 -21.78 -8.16
CA ALA A 282 1.33 -21.75 -8.02
C ALA A 282 0.61 -22.08 -9.34
N ASP A 283 -0.58 -22.64 -9.26
CA ASP A 283 -1.42 -22.93 -10.43
C ASP A 283 -1.96 -21.62 -11.05
N GLU A 284 -2.20 -20.64 -10.17
CA GLU A 284 -2.60 -19.31 -10.59
C GLU A 284 -1.85 -18.24 -9.74
N ILE A 285 -1.42 -17.18 -10.41
CA ILE A 285 -0.79 -16.03 -9.77
C ILE A 285 -1.63 -14.79 -10.06
N TRP A 286 -2.11 -14.18 -9.00
CA TRP A 286 -2.94 -12.98 -9.07
C TRP A 286 -2.17 -11.78 -8.51
N ALA A 287 -2.03 -10.74 -9.31
CA ALA A 287 -1.44 -9.47 -8.92
C ALA A 287 -2.31 -8.33 -9.43
N SER A 288 -2.35 -7.21 -8.69
CA SER A 288 -2.89 -5.97 -9.24
C SER A 288 -1.97 -5.43 -10.32
N HIS A 289 -2.51 -4.77 -11.32
CA HIS A 289 -1.73 -4.06 -12.33
C HIS A 289 -1.18 -2.71 -11.82
N ASN A 290 -1.55 -2.32 -10.60
CA ASN A 290 -1.09 -1.12 -9.91
C ASN A 290 0.09 -1.43 -8.99
#